data_2562712a493f05448e1134b6f4601012
#
_entry.id   2562712a493f05448e1134b6f4601012
#
_cell.length_a   1.000
_cell.length_b   1.000
_cell.length_c   1.000
_cell.angle_alpha   90.00
_cell.angle_beta   90.00
_cell.angle_gamma   90.00
#
_symmetry.space_group_name_H-M   'P 1'
#
loop_
_entity.id
_entity.type
_entity.pdbx_description
1 polymer ?
#
loop_
_entity_poly.entity_id
_entity_poly.type
_entity_poly.pdbx_seq_one_letter_code
_entity_poly.pdbx_strand_id
1 'polypeptide(L)'
;MEGVEMAYLRKKGKNYFVVFYHRGRRYEKSCKTTHRQIAEGVRKHVEEEVASRTFKIEKIELGALKLLDEYVEQYLSYSRSNKSKKTVGLDTMALRKMKEFAGNVPIDSISTEQLERLKSKLLTEYSPTSVNMIIRSLRAAFAKALLWNFIDSNPMKVVDYVRIPDEEGPFMTKEDIEKLRGVMKPGLYCDLIETALYTGMRVGEIVNLKWSDIDFINLKIRVRNTDSFSTKSGKERTVPLHPRLADILSLRSQVDHLPFVFMRPDMEQVRVDTASKKYRKYCKRAGLDPRFHFHTLRHTFASHLAMSGVSLYFIQKILGHQSIETTTKTYAHLQPEPLVHAVKQLGY
;
A
#
# COMPACT_ATOMS: atom_id res chain seq x y z
N MET A 1 41.51 -34.41 -0.53
CA MET A 1 40.56 -33.76 0.40
C MET A 1 41.31 -32.61 1.05
N GLU A 2 41.25 -31.40 0.44
CA GLU A 2 41.82 -30.21 1.05
C GLU A 2 40.86 -29.74 2.12
N GLY A 3 41.35 -29.77 3.38
CA GLY A 3 40.52 -29.44 4.55
C GLY A 3 40.00 -28.00 4.51
N VAL A 4 38.76 -27.83 4.89
CA VAL A 4 38.16 -26.53 5.19
C VAL A 4 38.92 -25.97 6.39
N GLU A 5 39.81 -25.01 6.15
CA GLU A 5 40.50 -24.32 7.24
C GLU A 5 39.46 -23.40 7.93
N MET A 6 39.17 -23.68 9.20
CA MET A 6 38.17 -22.97 10.01
C MET A 6 38.52 -21.50 10.15
N ALA A 7 37.49 -20.63 9.94
CA ALA A 7 37.64 -19.22 10.23
C ALA A 7 37.56 -18.97 11.74
N TYR A 8 38.38 -18.05 12.26
CA TYR A 8 38.34 -17.68 13.67
C TYR A 8 38.26 -16.15 13.87
N LEU A 9 37.74 -15.75 15.02
CA LEU A 9 37.67 -14.35 15.40
C LEU A 9 38.97 -13.91 16.09
N ARG A 10 39.47 -12.74 15.68
CA ARG A 10 40.57 -12.05 16.33
C ARG A 10 40.13 -10.67 16.74
N LYS A 11 40.42 -10.24 17.99
CA LYS A 11 40.20 -8.89 18.44
C LYS A 11 41.44 -8.04 18.19
N LYS A 12 41.26 -6.88 17.50
CA LYS A 12 42.35 -5.94 17.26
C LYS A 12 41.84 -4.52 17.61
N GLY A 13 42.37 -3.98 18.71
CA GLY A 13 41.81 -2.76 19.31
C GLY A 13 40.38 -2.99 19.82
N LYS A 14 39.45 -2.13 19.43
CA LYS A 14 38.04 -2.23 19.83
C LYS A 14 37.21 -3.17 18.96
N ASN A 15 37.68 -3.52 17.73
CA ASN A 15 36.93 -4.25 16.74
C ASN A 15 37.33 -5.73 16.62
N TYR A 16 36.37 -6.57 16.21
CA TYR A 16 36.61 -7.96 15.83
C TYR A 16 36.96 -8.07 14.37
N PHE A 17 37.80 -9.09 14.04
CA PHE A 17 38.22 -9.48 12.70
C PHE A 17 37.98 -10.97 12.53
N VAL A 18 37.50 -11.40 11.36
CA VAL A 18 37.51 -12.81 10.94
C VAL A 18 38.81 -13.07 10.23
N VAL A 19 39.52 -14.09 10.67
CA VAL A 19 40.74 -14.60 10.03
C VAL A 19 40.43 -15.98 9.47
N PHE A 20 40.76 -16.20 8.21
CA PHE A 20 40.55 -17.50 7.53
C PHE A 20 41.61 -17.70 6.47
N TYR A 21 41.73 -18.96 6.02
CA TYR A 21 42.62 -19.32 4.95
C TYR A 21 41.80 -19.81 3.75
N HIS A 22 42.22 -19.39 2.57
CA HIS A 22 41.65 -19.86 1.31
C HIS A 22 42.75 -20.10 0.30
N ARG A 23 42.86 -21.33 -0.24
CA ARG A 23 43.90 -21.74 -1.18
C ARG A 23 45.32 -21.45 -0.67
N GLY A 24 45.57 -21.72 0.61
CA GLY A 24 46.86 -21.52 1.25
C GLY A 24 47.24 -20.07 1.57
N ARG A 25 46.39 -19.10 1.28
CA ARG A 25 46.61 -17.69 1.63
C ARG A 25 45.76 -17.31 2.83
N ARG A 26 46.35 -16.52 3.74
CA ARG A 26 45.68 -15.95 4.91
C ARG A 26 44.95 -14.67 4.54
N TYR A 27 43.68 -14.59 4.94
CA TYR A 27 42.85 -13.40 4.81
C TYR A 27 42.43 -12.92 6.19
N GLU A 28 42.33 -11.60 6.36
CA GLU A 28 41.84 -10.96 7.59
C GLU A 28 40.80 -9.90 7.21
N LYS A 29 39.57 -10.08 7.70
CA LYS A 29 38.42 -9.22 7.38
C LYS A 29 37.92 -8.57 8.64
N SER A 30 37.79 -7.25 8.67
CA SER A 30 37.19 -6.55 9.80
C SER A 30 35.69 -6.82 9.87
N CYS A 31 35.18 -7.20 11.05
CA CYS A 31 33.75 -7.34 11.31
C CYS A 31 33.08 -5.98 11.55
N LYS A 32 33.86 -4.88 11.57
CA LYS A 32 33.38 -3.51 11.87
C LYS A 32 32.45 -3.41 13.09
N THR A 33 32.63 -4.29 14.06
CA THR A 33 31.82 -4.34 15.28
C THR A 33 32.68 -4.60 16.49
N THR A 34 32.24 -4.06 17.63
CA THR A 34 32.80 -4.33 18.95
C THR A 34 32.06 -5.46 19.67
N HIS A 35 30.94 -5.93 19.11
CA HIS A 35 30.09 -6.97 19.69
C HIS A 35 30.45 -8.36 19.18
N ARG A 36 30.78 -9.27 20.08
CA ARG A 36 31.21 -10.63 19.77
C ARG A 36 30.16 -11.45 19.03
N GLN A 37 28.87 -11.34 19.42
CA GLN A 37 27.77 -12.08 18.77
C GLN A 37 27.61 -11.72 17.30
N ILE A 38 27.74 -10.42 16.95
CA ILE A 38 27.69 -9.95 15.56
C ILE A 38 28.90 -10.48 14.79
N ALA A 39 30.09 -10.45 15.41
CA ALA A 39 31.31 -10.97 14.79
C ALA A 39 31.22 -12.49 14.53
N GLU A 40 30.60 -13.27 15.41
CA GLU A 40 30.33 -14.70 15.19
C GLU A 40 29.40 -14.95 14.01
N GLY A 41 28.37 -14.11 13.81
CA GLY A 41 27.52 -14.17 12.61
C GLY A 41 28.32 -13.96 11.33
N VAL A 42 29.22 -12.95 11.31
CA VAL A 42 30.13 -12.70 10.17
C VAL A 42 31.09 -13.87 9.94
N ARG A 43 31.63 -14.47 11.00
CA ARG A 43 32.52 -15.64 10.90
C ARG A 43 31.83 -16.84 10.25
N LYS A 44 30.61 -17.19 10.72
CA LYS A 44 29.82 -18.29 10.15
C LYS A 44 29.54 -18.08 8.66
N HIS A 45 29.15 -16.88 8.30
CA HIS A 45 28.87 -16.52 6.91
C HIS A 45 30.12 -16.67 6.02
N VAL A 46 31.31 -16.23 6.49
CA VAL A 46 32.58 -16.41 5.77
C VAL A 46 32.93 -17.90 5.64
N GLU A 47 32.67 -18.70 6.67
CA GLU A 47 32.88 -20.15 6.60
C GLU A 47 31.97 -20.81 5.55
N GLU A 48 30.72 -20.46 5.49
CA GLU A 48 29.75 -20.95 4.51
C GLU A 48 30.14 -20.54 3.07
N GLU A 49 30.56 -19.30 2.84
CA GLU A 49 31.05 -18.84 1.54
C GLU A 49 32.31 -19.57 1.09
N VAL A 50 33.27 -19.81 2.00
CA VAL A 50 34.49 -20.56 1.72
C VAL A 50 34.18 -22.03 1.44
N ALA A 51 33.28 -22.63 2.22
CA ALA A 51 32.89 -24.03 2.07
C ALA A 51 32.11 -24.29 0.76
N SER A 52 31.25 -23.36 0.35
CA SER A 52 30.46 -23.47 -0.88
C SER A 52 31.23 -23.15 -2.17
N ARG A 53 32.53 -22.82 -2.08
CA ARG A 53 33.36 -22.35 -3.20
C ARG A 53 32.83 -21.12 -3.94
N THR A 54 31.88 -20.43 -3.37
CA THR A 54 31.26 -19.17 -3.92
C THR A 54 32.05 -17.93 -3.51
N PHE A 55 33.12 -18.12 -2.78
CA PHE A 55 33.93 -17.05 -2.22
C PHE A 55 34.63 -16.22 -3.32
N LYS A 56 34.21 -14.92 -3.45
CA LYS A 56 34.83 -13.96 -4.37
C LYS A 56 35.74 -13.01 -3.61
N ILE A 57 37.08 -13.14 -3.84
CA ILE A 57 38.10 -12.28 -3.20
C ILE A 57 37.86 -10.80 -3.45
N GLU A 58 37.39 -10.42 -4.65
CA GLU A 58 37.06 -9.05 -5.06
C GLU A 58 36.05 -8.39 -4.15
N LYS A 59 35.13 -9.18 -3.55
CA LYS A 59 34.12 -8.65 -2.61
C LYS A 59 34.70 -8.23 -1.26
N ILE A 60 35.85 -8.76 -0.87
CA ILE A 60 36.52 -8.42 0.40
C ILE A 60 37.30 -7.11 0.28
N GLU A 61 37.89 -6.87 -0.89
CA GLU A 61 38.66 -5.66 -1.15
C GLU A 61 37.81 -4.43 -1.46
N LEU A 62 36.60 -4.63 -2.02
CA LEU A 62 35.74 -3.55 -2.52
C LEU A 62 34.61 -3.09 -1.58
N GLY A 63 34.28 -3.80 -0.50
CA GLY A 63 33.13 -3.38 0.31
C GLY A 63 33.11 -3.98 1.70
N ALA A 64 33.06 -3.11 2.69
CA ALA A 64 32.55 -3.48 3.99
C ALA A 64 31.18 -4.11 3.84
N LEU A 65 30.97 -5.28 4.43
CA LEU A 65 29.66 -5.91 4.55
C LEU A 65 28.67 -4.85 5.06
N LYS A 66 27.63 -4.57 4.28
CA LYS A 66 26.63 -3.58 4.66
C LYS A 66 25.75 -4.14 5.76
N LEU A 67 25.88 -3.63 6.99
CA LEU A 67 25.04 -4.04 8.10
C LEU A 67 23.59 -3.59 7.86
N LEU A 68 22.66 -4.38 8.38
CA LEU A 68 21.23 -4.13 8.19
C LEU A 68 20.83 -2.74 8.69
N ASP A 69 21.39 -2.27 9.82
CA ASP A 69 21.10 -0.94 10.35
C ASP A 69 21.51 0.17 9.39
N GLU A 70 22.72 0.12 8.86
CA GLU A 70 23.21 1.08 7.89
C GLU A 70 22.42 1.04 6.59
N TYR A 71 22.06 -0.17 6.14
CA TYR A 71 21.22 -0.34 4.96
C TYR A 71 19.84 0.26 5.15
N VAL A 72 19.18 -0.01 6.29
CA VAL A 72 17.87 0.51 6.64
C VAL A 72 17.86 2.05 6.62
N GLU A 73 18.84 2.68 7.25
CA GLU A 73 18.96 4.15 7.24
C GLU A 73 19.09 4.71 5.82
N GLN A 74 19.97 4.11 5.02
CA GLN A 74 20.19 4.53 3.63
C GLN A 74 18.93 4.33 2.77
N TYR A 75 18.27 3.17 2.90
CA TYR A 75 17.05 2.90 2.14
C TYR A 75 15.90 3.82 2.57
N LEU A 76 15.72 4.08 3.86
CA LEU A 76 14.68 4.99 4.34
C LEU A 76 14.93 6.44 3.91
N SER A 77 16.20 6.87 3.83
CA SER A 77 16.55 8.17 3.24
C SER A 77 16.10 8.23 1.77
N TYR A 78 16.45 7.22 0.97
CA TYR A 78 15.98 7.09 -0.41
C TYR A 78 14.44 7.06 -0.49
N SER A 79 13.79 6.29 0.37
CA SER A 79 12.32 6.16 0.39
C SER A 79 11.64 7.50 0.67
N ARG A 80 12.15 8.29 1.61
CA ARG A 80 11.63 9.64 1.93
C ARG A 80 11.72 10.59 0.74
N SER A 81 12.78 10.52 -0.03
CA SER A 81 12.98 11.39 -1.20
C SER A 81 12.17 10.99 -2.43
N ASN A 82 11.75 9.71 -2.54
CA ASN A 82 11.20 9.16 -3.78
C ASN A 82 9.77 8.59 -3.66
N LYS A 83 9.22 8.52 -2.45
CA LYS A 83 7.93 7.85 -2.21
C LYS A 83 6.98 8.72 -1.38
N SER A 84 5.69 8.39 -1.43
CA SER A 84 4.68 9.05 -0.60
C SER A 84 4.91 8.80 0.90
N LYS A 85 4.53 9.74 1.76
CA LYS A 85 4.62 9.61 3.24
C LYS A 85 4.01 8.30 3.74
N LYS A 86 2.88 7.86 3.15
CA LYS A 86 2.22 6.60 3.51
C LYS A 86 3.07 5.37 3.15
N THR A 87 3.70 5.37 1.98
CA THR A 87 4.60 4.29 1.55
C THR A 87 5.85 4.24 2.42
N VAL A 88 6.43 5.41 2.76
CA VAL A 88 7.57 5.49 3.69
C VAL A 88 7.21 4.88 5.05
N GLY A 89 6.01 5.14 5.57
CA GLY A 89 5.53 4.52 6.82
C GLY A 89 5.47 2.99 6.75
N LEU A 90 5.00 2.44 5.62
CA LEU A 90 4.98 0.98 5.38
C LEU A 90 6.40 0.41 5.27
N ASP A 91 7.29 1.06 4.54
CA ASP A 91 8.69 0.65 4.42
C ASP A 91 9.39 0.67 5.79
N THR A 92 9.16 1.72 6.58
CA THR A 92 9.71 1.84 7.95
C THR A 92 9.23 0.70 8.84
N MET A 93 7.92 0.39 8.81
CA MET A 93 7.35 -0.70 9.60
C MET A 93 7.93 -2.06 9.18
N ALA A 94 8.00 -2.32 7.87
CA ALA A 94 8.48 -3.58 7.31
C ALA A 94 9.97 -3.83 7.68
N LEU A 95 10.81 -2.82 7.49
CA LEU A 95 12.23 -2.91 7.82
C LEU A 95 12.49 -3.02 9.32
N ARG A 96 11.68 -2.34 10.17
CA ARG A 96 11.73 -2.51 11.61
C ARG A 96 11.42 -3.95 12.01
N LYS A 97 10.35 -4.57 11.45
CA LYS A 97 10.00 -5.97 11.72
C LYS A 97 11.08 -6.94 11.28
N MET A 98 11.70 -6.70 10.15
CA MET A 98 12.85 -7.48 9.69
C MET A 98 14.04 -7.36 10.65
N LYS A 99 14.36 -6.12 11.10
CA LYS A 99 15.45 -5.88 12.04
C LYS A 99 15.18 -6.52 13.42
N GLU A 100 13.96 -6.42 13.94
CA GLU A 100 13.54 -7.09 15.18
C GLU A 100 13.70 -8.62 15.11
N PHE A 101 13.53 -9.19 13.91
CA PHE A 101 13.65 -10.63 13.68
C PHE A 101 15.10 -11.09 13.47
N ALA A 102 15.85 -10.44 12.58
CA ALA A 102 17.16 -10.85 12.14
C ALA A 102 18.31 -10.28 12.99
N GLY A 103 18.07 -9.19 13.74
CA GLY A 103 19.12 -8.43 14.37
C GLY A 103 19.93 -7.58 13.40
N ASN A 104 21.03 -6.98 13.86
CA ASN A 104 21.92 -6.18 13.03
C ASN A 104 22.99 -7.04 12.37
N VAL A 105 22.60 -7.84 11.39
CA VAL A 105 23.46 -8.73 10.59
C VAL A 105 23.81 -8.10 9.24
N PRO A 106 24.82 -8.59 8.52
CA PRO A 106 25.04 -8.21 7.12
C PRO A 106 23.81 -8.51 6.27
N ILE A 107 23.40 -7.56 5.39
CA ILE A 107 22.17 -7.72 4.58
C ILE A 107 22.28 -8.90 3.61
N ASP A 108 23.47 -9.24 3.12
CA ASP A 108 23.74 -10.37 2.24
C ASP A 108 23.66 -11.74 2.95
N SER A 109 23.69 -11.75 4.30
CA SER A 109 23.51 -12.96 5.11
C SER A 109 22.04 -13.34 5.33
N ILE A 110 21.09 -12.49 4.94
CA ILE A 110 19.66 -12.75 5.13
C ILE A 110 19.19 -13.74 4.06
N SER A 111 18.86 -14.96 4.49
CA SER A 111 18.41 -16.03 3.62
C SER A 111 16.90 -16.00 3.35
N THR A 112 16.49 -16.65 2.26
CA THR A 112 15.06 -16.89 1.96
C THR A 112 14.36 -17.63 3.10
N GLU A 113 15.02 -18.63 3.70
CA GLU A 113 14.47 -19.39 4.82
C GLU A 113 14.13 -18.50 6.02
N GLN A 114 15.03 -17.58 6.38
CA GLN A 114 14.79 -16.61 7.46
C GLN A 114 13.59 -15.70 7.14
N LEU A 115 13.42 -15.30 5.88
CA LEU A 115 12.29 -14.47 5.45
C LEU A 115 10.96 -15.23 5.46
N GLU A 116 10.97 -16.53 5.13
CA GLU A 116 9.79 -17.38 5.27
C GLU A 116 9.41 -17.60 6.77
N ARG A 117 10.41 -17.77 7.64
CA ARG A 117 10.18 -17.81 9.10
C ARG A 117 9.63 -16.48 9.62
N LEU A 118 10.13 -15.34 9.14
CA LEU A 118 9.59 -14.03 9.47
C LEU A 118 8.12 -13.91 9.01
N LYS A 119 7.80 -14.34 7.77
CA LYS A 119 6.42 -14.36 7.26
C LYS A 119 5.50 -15.19 8.16
N SER A 120 5.93 -16.39 8.55
CA SER A 120 5.18 -17.28 9.45
C SER A 120 4.93 -16.63 10.81
N LYS A 121 5.95 -15.99 11.38
CA LYS A 121 5.80 -15.24 12.64
C LYS A 121 4.83 -14.07 12.49
N LEU A 122 4.93 -13.30 11.41
CA LEU A 122 4.03 -12.17 11.18
C LEU A 122 2.56 -12.60 11.03
N LEU A 123 2.29 -13.80 10.53
CA LEU A 123 0.94 -14.35 10.41
C LEU A 123 0.28 -14.66 11.76
N THR A 124 1.05 -14.82 12.84
CA THR A 124 0.48 -14.96 14.19
C THR A 124 0.05 -13.63 14.80
N GLU A 125 0.57 -12.51 14.28
CA GLU A 125 0.33 -11.17 14.83
C GLU A 125 -0.57 -10.29 13.94
N TYR A 126 -0.57 -10.55 12.61
CA TYR A 126 -1.18 -9.68 11.62
C TYR A 126 -2.08 -10.43 10.64
N SER A 127 -3.06 -9.73 10.07
CA SER A 127 -3.89 -10.28 9.00
C SER A 127 -3.06 -10.59 7.74
N PRO A 128 -3.48 -11.57 6.90
CA PRO A 128 -2.83 -11.90 5.64
C PRO A 128 -2.55 -10.68 4.74
N THR A 129 -3.52 -9.76 4.66
CA THR A 129 -3.38 -8.50 3.91
C THR A 129 -2.23 -7.63 4.44
N SER A 130 -2.12 -7.50 5.77
CA SER A 130 -1.05 -6.73 6.41
C SER A 130 0.31 -7.37 6.19
N VAL A 131 0.39 -8.71 6.31
CA VAL A 131 1.62 -9.47 6.02
C VAL A 131 2.04 -9.26 4.57
N ASN A 132 1.11 -9.32 3.61
CA ASN A 132 1.40 -9.06 2.21
C ASN A 132 1.90 -7.63 1.94
N MET A 133 1.43 -6.63 2.69
CA MET A 133 1.98 -5.27 2.60
C MET A 133 3.43 -5.22 3.09
N ILE A 134 3.77 -5.92 4.18
CA ILE A 134 5.14 -6.03 4.69
C ILE A 134 6.04 -6.75 3.67
N ILE A 135 5.60 -7.89 3.13
CA ILE A 135 6.34 -8.65 2.10
C ILE A 135 6.63 -7.76 0.88
N ARG A 136 5.64 -6.99 0.42
CA ARG A 136 5.79 -6.05 -0.71
C ARG A 136 6.86 -5.00 -0.43
N SER A 137 6.87 -4.41 0.76
CA SER A 137 7.85 -3.40 1.16
C SER A 137 9.25 -4.02 1.27
N LEU A 138 9.38 -5.20 1.88
CA LEU A 138 10.65 -5.91 1.95
C LEU A 138 11.17 -6.31 0.57
N ARG A 139 10.30 -6.81 -0.32
CA ARG A 139 10.67 -7.16 -1.70
C ARG A 139 11.23 -5.95 -2.46
N ALA A 140 10.61 -4.78 -2.29
CA ALA A 140 11.10 -3.54 -2.88
C ALA A 140 12.45 -3.09 -2.27
N ALA A 141 12.62 -3.25 -0.95
CA ALA A 141 13.87 -2.94 -0.27
C ALA A 141 15.00 -3.86 -0.78
N PHE A 142 14.81 -5.17 -0.77
CA PHE A 142 15.83 -6.10 -1.28
C PHE A 142 16.13 -5.95 -2.77
N ALA A 143 15.13 -5.57 -3.59
CA ALA A 143 15.38 -5.21 -4.99
C ALA A 143 16.30 -3.99 -5.11
N LYS A 144 16.16 -3.01 -4.19
CA LYS A 144 17.04 -1.84 -4.15
C LYS A 144 18.42 -2.18 -3.62
N ALA A 145 18.53 -3.09 -2.65
CA ALA A 145 19.82 -3.61 -2.17
C ALA A 145 20.61 -4.30 -3.29
N LEU A 146 19.92 -5.11 -4.13
CA LEU A 146 20.50 -5.73 -5.31
C LEU A 146 21.00 -4.66 -6.31
N LEU A 147 20.18 -3.65 -6.60
CA LEU A 147 20.55 -2.55 -7.51
C LEU A 147 21.75 -1.74 -6.99
N TRP A 148 21.92 -1.64 -5.68
CA TRP A 148 23.05 -0.97 -5.04
C TRP A 148 24.26 -1.88 -4.83
N ASN A 149 24.23 -3.11 -5.33
CA ASN A 149 25.29 -4.12 -5.20
C ASN A 149 25.66 -4.47 -3.74
N PHE A 150 24.68 -4.40 -2.81
CA PHE A 150 24.86 -4.85 -1.43
C PHE A 150 24.57 -6.34 -1.25
N ILE A 151 23.84 -6.94 -2.19
CA ILE A 151 23.52 -8.37 -2.28
C ILE A 151 23.66 -8.83 -3.72
N ASP A 152 23.96 -10.10 -3.95
CA ASP A 152 24.11 -10.69 -5.30
C ASP A 152 22.79 -11.20 -5.88
N SER A 153 21.83 -11.53 -5.00
CA SER A 153 20.51 -12.01 -5.39
C SER A 153 19.47 -11.49 -4.39
N ASN A 154 18.23 -11.31 -4.86
CA ASN A 154 17.15 -10.87 -4.00
C ASN A 154 16.45 -12.07 -3.34
N PRO A 155 16.66 -12.34 -2.03
CA PRO A 155 16.07 -13.49 -1.34
C PRO A 155 14.54 -13.39 -1.22
N MET A 156 13.97 -12.19 -1.36
CA MET A 156 12.52 -11.98 -1.36
C MET A 156 11.85 -12.37 -2.68
N LYS A 157 12.61 -12.68 -3.75
CA LYS A 157 12.04 -13.00 -5.07
C LYS A 157 11.16 -14.25 -5.03
N VAL A 158 11.54 -15.24 -4.25
CA VAL A 158 10.86 -16.54 -4.12
C VAL A 158 9.96 -16.65 -2.89
N VAL A 159 9.89 -15.61 -2.05
CA VAL A 159 8.94 -15.56 -0.92
C VAL A 159 7.55 -15.20 -1.44
N ASP A 160 6.65 -16.16 -1.46
CA ASP A 160 5.30 -15.95 -1.97
C ASP A 160 4.44 -15.10 -1.05
N TYR A 161 3.49 -14.37 -1.67
CA TYR A 161 2.42 -13.72 -0.93
C TYR A 161 1.50 -14.75 -0.27
N VAL A 162 0.96 -14.39 0.87
CA VAL A 162 -0.10 -15.16 1.52
C VAL A 162 -1.34 -15.12 0.64
N ARG A 163 -1.91 -16.29 0.34
CA ARG A 163 -3.16 -16.37 -0.42
C ARG A 163 -4.30 -15.75 0.39
N ILE A 164 -4.96 -14.78 -0.21
CA ILE A 164 -6.17 -14.15 0.33
C ILE A 164 -7.30 -14.59 -0.58
N PRO A 165 -8.36 -15.19 -0.05
CA PRO A 165 -9.54 -15.49 -0.84
C PRO A 165 -10.06 -14.22 -1.52
N ASP A 166 -10.50 -14.33 -2.77
CA ASP A 166 -11.21 -13.26 -3.45
C ASP A 166 -12.62 -13.16 -2.85
N GLU A 167 -12.76 -12.33 -1.84
CA GLU A 167 -14.09 -11.98 -1.31
C GLU A 167 -14.62 -10.75 -2.07
N GLU A 168 -15.88 -10.84 -2.48
CA GLU A 168 -16.58 -9.70 -3.02
C GLU A 168 -16.69 -8.62 -1.95
N GLY A 169 -16.24 -7.41 -2.30
CA GLY A 169 -16.34 -6.28 -1.37
C GLY A 169 -17.81 -5.96 -1.06
N PRO A 170 -18.17 -5.73 0.20
CA PRO A 170 -19.54 -5.43 0.55
C PRO A 170 -19.99 -4.10 -0.07
N PHE A 171 -21.23 -4.04 -0.56
CA PHE A 171 -21.90 -2.83 -0.98
C PHE A 171 -23.28 -2.72 -0.31
N MET A 172 -23.81 -1.50 -0.23
CA MET A 172 -25.09 -1.21 0.44
C MET A 172 -26.25 -1.48 -0.50
N THR A 173 -27.31 -2.10 0.00
CA THR A 173 -28.60 -2.17 -0.67
C THR A 173 -29.32 -0.81 -0.63
N LYS A 174 -30.42 -0.65 -1.35
CA LYS A 174 -31.26 0.56 -1.26
C LYS A 174 -31.81 0.74 0.15
N GLU A 175 -32.18 -0.34 0.81
CA GLU A 175 -32.68 -0.37 2.19
C GLU A 175 -31.59 0.08 3.18
N ASP A 176 -30.34 -0.34 2.98
CA ASP A 176 -29.21 0.09 3.80
C ASP A 176 -28.95 1.59 3.65
N ILE A 177 -29.05 2.12 2.42
CA ILE A 177 -28.91 3.55 2.15
C ILE A 177 -30.01 4.35 2.88
N GLU A 178 -31.27 3.89 2.85
CA GLU A 178 -32.36 4.57 3.55
C GLU A 178 -32.20 4.48 5.08
N LYS A 179 -31.76 3.33 5.63
CA LYS A 179 -31.40 3.23 7.06
C LYS A 179 -30.28 4.22 7.42
N LEU A 180 -29.25 4.35 6.58
CA LEU A 180 -28.18 5.30 6.79
C LEU A 180 -28.72 6.75 6.80
N ARG A 181 -29.54 7.11 5.82
CA ARG A 181 -30.18 8.42 5.72
C ARG A 181 -31.03 8.75 6.94
N GLY A 182 -31.78 7.79 7.46
CA GLY A 182 -32.62 7.95 8.63
C GLY A 182 -31.89 8.33 9.92
N VAL A 183 -30.59 8.04 10.02
CA VAL A 183 -29.77 8.37 11.19
C VAL A 183 -28.81 9.55 10.97
N MET A 184 -28.61 9.97 9.72
CA MET A 184 -27.78 11.13 9.39
C MET A 184 -28.49 12.42 9.74
N LYS A 185 -27.75 13.34 10.37
CA LYS A 185 -28.25 14.70 10.58
C LYS A 185 -27.87 15.57 9.38
N PRO A 186 -28.76 16.41 8.87
CA PRO A 186 -28.43 17.39 7.84
C PRO A 186 -27.16 18.19 8.18
N GLY A 187 -26.32 18.46 7.19
CA GLY A 187 -25.10 19.25 7.35
C GLY A 187 -23.88 18.58 6.73
N LEU A 188 -22.71 19.14 7.01
CA LEU A 188 -21.41 18.86 6.39
C LEU A 188 -21.12 17.37 6.08
N TYR A 189 -21.28 16.50 7.06
CA TYR A 189 -20.94 15.08 6.89
C TYR A 189 -22.03 14.29 6.16
N CYS A 190 -23.30 14.71 6.26
CA CYS A 190 -24.37 14.15 5.46
C CYS A 190 -24.13 14.44 3.98
N ASP A 191 -23.88 15.71 3.63
CA ASP A 191 -23.63 16.15 2.27
C ASP A 191 -22.38 15.49 1.66
N LEU A 192 -21.34 15.30 2.48
CA LEU A 192 -20.12 14.60 2.09
C LEU A 192 -20.38 13.11 1.77
N ILE A 193 -21.21 12.43 2.56
CA ILE A 193 -21.60 11.03 2.34
C ILE A 193 -22.51 10.91 1.11
N GLU A 194 -23.49 11.81 0.95
CA GLU A 194 -24.33 11.84 -0.26
C GLU A 194 -23.47 12.08 -1.51
N THR A 195 -22.48 12.98 -1.44
CA THR A 195 -21.53 13.17 -2.54
C THR A 195 -20.80 11.88 -2.90
N ALA A 196 -20.37 11.09 -1.91
CA ALA A 196 -19.74 9.80 -2.16
C ALA A 196 -20.69 8.79 -2.83
N LEU A 197 -21.95 8.73 -2.36
CA LEU A 197 -22.98 7.84 -2.90
C LEU A 197 -23.36 8.18 -4.36
N TYR A 198 -23.44 9.47 -4.71
CA TYR A 198 -23.85 9.90 -6.04
C TYR A 198 -22.73 10.01 -7.07
N THR A 199 -21.45 9.98 -6.63
CA THR A 199 -20.30 10.21 -7.53
C THR A 199 -19.31 9.04 -7.58
N GLY A 200 -19.32 8.19 -6.58
CA GLY A 200 -18.28 7.16 -6.41
C GLY A 200 -16.88 7.73 -6.20
N MET A 201 -16.70 9.00 -5.90
CA MET A 201 -15.40 9.63 -5.65
C MET A 201 -14.73 9.04 -4.41
N ARG A 202 -13.40 9.05 -4.39
CA ARG A 202 -12.64 8.67 -3.19
C ARG A 202 -12.77 9.75 -2.12
N VAL A 203 -12.75 9.36 -0.85
CA VAL A 203 -12.86 10.32 0.26
C VAL A 203 -11.82 11.45 0.15
N GLY A 204 -10.58 11.13 -0.26
CA GLY A 204 -9.55 12.15 -0.47
C GLY A 204 -9.88 13.12 -1.61
N GLU A 205 -10.57 12.68 -2.65
CA GLU A 205 -11.03 13.53 -3.76
C GLU A 205 -12.18 14.44 -3.29
N ILE A 206 -13.11 13.91 -2.48
CA ILE A 206 -14.27 14.65 -1.97
C ILE A 206 -13.82 15.75 -1.00
N VAL A 207 -12.97 15.45 -0.02
CA VAL A 207 -12.51 16.45 0.95
C VAL A 207 -11.67 17.56 0.31
N ASN A 208 -11.06 17.31 -0.86
CA ASN A 208 -10.28 18.27 -1.62
C ASN A 208 -11.08 18.94 -2.77
N LEU A 209 -12.39 18.67 -2.87
CA LEU A 209 -13.25 19.25 -3.90
C LEU A 209 -13.42 20.76 -3.68
N LYS A 210 -13.19 21.55 -4.72
CA LYS A 210 -13.39 23.01 -4.71
C LYS A 210 -14.69 23.37 -5.41
N TRP A 211 -15.29 24.48 -5.05
CA TRP A 211 -16.47 25.02 -5.74
C TRP A 211 -16.19 25.27 -7.23
N SER A 212 -14.99 25.71 -7.57
CA SER A 212 -14.55 25.89 -8.97
C SER A 212 -14.46 24.60 -9.80
N ASP A 213 -14.56 23.43 -9.16
CA ASP A 213 -14.56 22.12 -9.83
C ASP A 213 -15.98 21.65 -10.16
N ILE A 214 -17.02 22.35 -9.69
CA ILE A 214 -18.42 21.99 -9.89
C ILE A 214 -19.04 22.91 -10.94
N ASP A 215 -19.49 22.30 -12.03
CA ASP A 215 -20.25 22.97 -13.08
C ASP A 215 -21.74 22.61 -12.91
N PHE A 216 -22.49 23.48 -12.26
CA PHE A 216 -23.92 23.29 -12.01
C PHE A 216 -24.76 23.43 -13.30
N ILE A 217 -24.28 24.16 -14.31
CA ILE A 217 -24.99 24.35 -15.57
C ILE A 217 -24.93 23.08 -16.42
N ASN A 218 -23.70 22.52 -16.58
CA ASN A 218 -23.49 21.32 -17.37
C ASN A 218 -23.58 20.04 -16.54
N LEU A 219 -23.92 20.11 -15.26
CA LEU A 219 -24.02 19.00 -14.33
C LEU A 219 -22.79 18.09 -14.30
N LYS A 220 -21.62 18.68 -14.02
CA LYS A 220 -20.34 17.99 -14.04
C LYS A 220 -19.46 18.38 -12.85
N ILE A 221 -18.69 17.40 -12.34
CA ILE A 221 -17.64 17.61 -11.35
C ILE A 221 -16.31 17.24 -11.99
N ARG A 222 -15.31 18.12 -11.95
CA ARG A 222 -13.93 17.83 -12.35
C ARG A 222 -13.14 17.31 -11.16
N VAL A 223 -12.61 16.11 -11.28
CA VAL A 223 -11.69 15.53 -10.30
C VAL A 223 -10.29 15.68 -10.85
N ARG A 224 -9.52 16.62 -10.26
CA ARG A 224 -8.19 17.00 -10.74
C ARG A 224 -7.13 16.92 -9.65
N ASN A 225 -5.87 16.92 -10.07
CA ASN A 225 -4.75 17.11 -9.18
C ASN A 225 -4.64 18.60 -8.79
N THR A 226 -4.19 18.86 -7.58
CA THR A 226 -3.87 20.20 -7.09
C THR A 226 -2.49 20.15 -6.43
N ASP A 227 -1.89 21.30 -6.14
CA ASP A 227 -0.57 21.38 -5.49
C ASP A 227 -0.53 20.66 -4.14
N SER A 228 -1.67 20.65 -3.43
CA SER A 228 -1.82 20.00 -2.11
C SER A 228 -2.37 18.57 -2.18
N PHE A 229 -2.91 18.15 -3.32
CA PHE A 229 -3.57 16.85 -3.49
C PHE A 229 -3.32 16.27 -4.88
N SER A 230 -2.80 15.04 -4.92
CA SER A 230 -2.68 14.24 -6.14
C SER A 230 -3.65 13.07 -6.10
N THR A 231 -4.41 12.88 -7.18
CA THR A 231 -5.25 11.70 -7.34
C THR A 231 -4.36 10.46 -7.34
N LYS A 232 -4.83 9.34 -6.80
CA LYS A 232 -4.05 8.09 -6.73
C LYS A 232 -3.56 7.61 -8.11
N SER A 233 -4.27 7.98 -9.18
CA SER A 233 -3.91 7.64 -10.57
C SER A 233 -3.08 8.71 -11.28
N GLY A 234 -2.92 9.90 -10.69
CA GLY A 234 -2.30 11.06 -11.35
C GLY A 234 -3.12 11.64 -12.50
N LYS A 235 -4.28 11.04 -12.85
CA LYS A 235 -5.12 11.44 -13.99
C LYS A 235 -6.35 12.21 -13.52
N GLU A 236 -6.72 13.21 -14.31
CA GLU A 236 -7.96 13.96 -14.16
C GLU A 236 -9.13 13.22 -14.81
N ARG A 237 -10.33 13.46 -14.32
CA ARG A 237 -11.56 12.93 -14.91
C ARG A 237 -12.75 13.82 -14.59
N THR A 238 -13.80 13.66 -15.40
CA THR A 238 -15.10 14.29 -15.15
C THR A 238 -16.08 13.24 -14.64
N VAL A 239 -16.83 13.59 -13.59
CA VAL A 239 -17.89 12.78 -13.01
C VAL A 239 -19.21 13.51 -13.25
N PRO A 240 -20.26 12.85 -13.78
CA PRO A 240 -21.58 13.45 -13.89
C PRO A 240 -22.12 13.84 -12.51
N LEU A 241 -22.76 15.00 -12.41
CA LEU A 241 -23.42 15.50 -11.22
C LEU A 241 -24.89 15.12 -11.27
N HIS A 242 -25.33 14.25 -10.36
CA HIS A 242 -26.73 13.87 -10.26
C HIS A 242 -27.58 15.08 -9.82
N PRO A 243 -28.77 15.34 -10.40
CA PRO A 243 -29.60 16.52 -10.06
C PRO A 243 -29.85 16.69 -8.55
N ARG A 244 -30.21 15.62 -7.86
CA ARG A 244 -30.40 15.64 -6.41
C ARG A 244 -29.13 16.06 -5.63
N LEU A 245 -27.95 15.68 -6.11
CA LEU A 245 -26.70 16.12 -5.50
C LEU A 245 -26.42 17.59 -5.85
N ALA A 246 -26.80 18.04 -7.06
CA ALA A 246 -26.70 19.44 -7.44
C ALA A 246 -27.54 20.34 -6.49
N ASP A 247 -28.75 19.92 -6.16
CA ASP A 247 -29.63 20.65 -5.20
C ASP A 247 -28.96 20.73 -3.81
N ILE A 248 -28.45 19.60 -3.29
CA ILE A 248 -27.75 19.58 -1.98
C ILE A 248 -26.56 20.53 -1.97
N LEU A 249 -25.73 20.49 -3.02
CA LEU A 249 -24.50 21.30 -3.10
C LEU A 249 -24.82 22.78 -3.39
N SER A 250 -25.86 23.09 -4.16
CA SER A 250 -26.28 24.49 -4.41
C SER A 250 -26.76 25.17 -3.14
N LEU A 251 -27.56 24.49 -2.32
CA LEU A 251 -27.98 24.99 -1.02
C LEU A 251 -26.79 25.26 -0.10
N ARG A 252 -25.78 24.38 -0.14
CA ARG A 252 -24.55 24.53 0.62
C ARG A 252 -23.71 25.71 0.14
N SER A 253 -23.60 25.93 -1.18
CA SER A 253 -22.80 27.02 -1.76
C SER A 253 -23.28 28.41 -1.39
N GLN A 254 -24.58 28.57 -1.03
CA GLN A 254 -25.16 29.83 -0.58
C GLN A 254 -24.66 30.24 0.81
N VAL A 255 -24.18 29.29 1.60
CA VAL A 255 -23.77 29.50 2.99
C VAL A 255 -22.24 29.65 3.12
N ASP A 256 -21.47 28.98 2.26
CA ASP A 256 -20.01 28.86 2.36
C ASP A 256 -19.31 29.67 1.25
N HIS A 257 -18.67 30.79 1.60
CA HIS A 257 -17.80 31.57 0.68
C HIS A 257 -16.37 31.05 0.61
N LEU A 258 -16.13 29.80 1.03
CA LEU A 258 -14.81 29.18 1.14
C LEU A 258 -14.43 28.45 -0.16
N PRO A 259 -13.13 28.28 -0.47
CA PRO A 259 -12.72 27.68 -1.74
C PRO A 259 -13.06 26.18 -1.85
N PHE A 260 -13.10 25.45 -0.71
CA PHE A 260 -13.44 24.03 -0.68
C PHE A 260 -14.90 23.79 -0.31
N VAL A 261 -15.52 22.77 -0.90
CA VAL A 261 -16.91 22.40 -0.66
C VAL A 261 -17.14 21.89 0.77
N PHE A 262 -16.15 21.18 1.34
CA PHE A 262 -16.28 20.54 2.65
C PHE A 262 -15.29 21.13 3.65
N MET A 263 -15.71 22.28 4.21
CA MET A 263 -14.97 22.97 5.26
C MET A 263 -15.73 22.84 6.59
N ARG A 264 -14.97 22.73 7.66
CA ARG A 264 -15.51 22.73 9.04
C ARG A 264 -15.86 24.17 9.48
N PRO A 265 -16.69 24.33 10.53
CA PRO A 265 -17.01 25.67 11.05
C PRO A 265 -15.80 26.48 11.52
N ASP A 266 -14.71 25.81 11.91
CA ASP A 266 -13.43 26.41 12.31
C ASP A 266 -12.53 26.78 11.12
N MET A 267 -13.09 26.85 9.91
CA MET A 267 -12.40 27.20 8.66
C MET A 267 -11.31 26.17 8.24
N GLU A 268 -11.25 25.01 8.89
CA GLU A 268 -10.35 23.91 8.50
C GLU A 268 -11.01 22.95 7.53
N GLN A 269 -10.22 22.41 6.63
CA GLN A 269 -10.65 21.36 5.70
C GLN A 269 -10.98 20.06 6.45
N VAL A 270 -12.01 19.34 6.01
CA VAL A 270 -12.35 18.04 6.58
C VAL A 270 -11.21 17.04 6.32
N ARG A 271 -10.71 16.42 7.38
CA ARG A 271 -9.70 15.37 7.27
C ARG A 271 -10.33 14.05 6.88
N VAL A 272 -9.65 13.29 6.01
CA VAL A 272 -10.07 11.95 5.54
C VAL A 272 -10.43 11.02 6.69
N ASP A 273 -9.61 11.01 7.75
CA ASP A 273 -9.84 10.16 8.92
C ASP A 273 -11.10 10.56 9.68
N THR A 274 -11.37 11.86 9.77
CA THR A 274 -12.57 12.39 10.44
C THR A 274 -13.83 12.01 9.66
N ALA A 275 -13.83 12.18 8.33
CA ALA A 275 -14.93 11.75 7.47
C ALA A 275 -15.22 10.25 7.62
N SER A 276 -14.15 9.42 7.59
CA SER A 276 -14.25 7.97 7.73
C SER A 276 -14.78 7.55 9.11
N LYS A 277 -14.34 8.21 10.20
CA LYS A 277 -14.84 7.96 11.56
C LYS A 277 -16.31 8.35 11.72
N LYS A 278 -16.72 9.48 11.14
CA LYS A 278 -18.11 9.93 11.16
C LYS A 278 -19.03 8.98 10.40
N TYR A 279 -18.63 8.54 9.20
CA TYR A 279 -19.36 7.55 8.43
C TYR A 279 -19.55 6.24 9.23
N ARG A 280 -18.47 5.68 9.81
CA ARG A 280 -18.57 4.48 10.66
C ARG A 280 -19.54 4.67 11.84
N LYS A 281 -19.57 5.87 12.45
CA LYS A 281 -20.50 6.16 13.53
C LYS A 281 -21.94 6.12 13.06
N TYR A 282 -22.22 6.64 11.85
CA TYR A 282 -23.55 6.57 11.25
C TYR A 282 -23.94 5.12 10.90
N CYS A 283 -23.06 4.35 10.27
CA CYS A 283 -23.31 2.93 9.99
C CYS A 283 -23.64 2.14 11.27
N LYS A 284 -22.86 2.33 12.34
CA LYS A 284 -23.14 1.69 13.65
C LYS A 284 -24.50 2.08 14.21
N ARG A 285 -24.89 3.35 14.10
CA ARG A 285 -26.21 3.84 14.59
C ARG A 285 -27.37 3.30 13.76
N ALA A 286 -27.15 3.09 12.47
CA ALA A 286 -28.13 2.54 11.54
C ALA A 286 -28.21 0.99 11.62
N GLY A 287 -27.40 0.33 12.45
CA GLY A 287 -27.36 -1.13 12.55
C GLY A 287 -26.85 -1.83 11.27
N LEU A 288 -25.99 -1.15 10.48
CA LEU A 288 -25.47 -1.67 9.24
C LEU A 288 -24.27 -2.58 9.45
N ASP A 289 -23.92 -3.36 8.42
CA ASP A 289 -22.78 -4.30 8.42
C ASP A 289 -21.49 -3.59 8.90
N PRO A 290 -20.80 -4.10 9.94
CA PRO A 290 -19.57 -3.52 10.46
C PRO A 290 -18.42 -3.48 9.45
N ARG A 291 -18.47 -4.28 8.38
CA ARG A 291 -17.51 -4.24 7.26
C ARG A 291 -17.63 -2.97 6.41
N PHE A 292 -18.76 -2.23 6.51
CA PHE A 292 -18.93 -1.00 5.76
C PHE A 292 -17.96 0.07 6.23
N HIS A 293 -17.12 0.51 5.34
CA HIS A 293 -16.17 1.59 5.52
C HIS A 293 -16.36 2.65 4.43
N PHE A 294 -15.74 3.80 4.53
CA PHE A 294 -16.04 4.92 3.62
C PHE A 294 -15.91 4.54 2.12
N HIS A 295 -14.95 3.66 1.78
CA HIS A 295 -14.78 3.20 0.41
C HIS A 295 -15.94 2.31 -0.08
N THR A 296 -16.73 1.72 0.83
CA THR A 296 -17.95 0.97 0.50
C THR A 296 -18.98 1.84 -0.24
N LEU A 297 -19.04 3.15 0.04
CA LEU A 297 -19.92 4.07 -0.71
C LEU A 297 -19.58 4.10 -2.20
N ARG A 298 -18.30 4.06 -2.52
CA ARG A 298 -17.83 3.97 -3.92
C ARG A 298 -18.14 2.60 -4.54
N HIS A 299 -17.98 1.51 -3.76
CA HIS A 299 -18.41 0.18 -4.21
C HIS A 299 -19.91 0.16 -4.45
N THR A 300 -20.71 0.71 -3.56
CA THR A 300 -22.18 0.84 -3.68
C THR A 300 -22.56 1.59 -4.97
N PHE A 301 -21.97 2.75 -5.22
CA PHE A 301 -22.20 3.50 -6.45
C PHE A 301 -21.95 2.67 -7.71
N ALA A 302 -20.77 2.00 -7.75
CA ALA A 302 -20.39 1.21 -8.91
C ALA A 302 -21.24 -0.06 -9.08
N SER A 303 -21.59 -0.74 -7.97
CA SER A 303 -22.45 -1.93 -7.98
C SER A 303 -23.85 -1.59 -8.48
N HIS A 304 -24.43 -0.50 -8.02
CA HIS A 304 -25.76 -0.09 -8.48
C HIS A 304 -25.76 0.30 -9.96
N LEU A 305 -24.72 0.95 -10.46
CA LEU A 305 -24.57 1.21 -11.90
C LEU A 305 -24.43 -0.09 -12.71
N ALA A 306 -23.62 -1.03 -12.23
CA ALA A 306 -23.46 -2.33 -12.87
C ALA A 306 -24.76 -3.12 -12.93
N MET A 307 -25.48 -3.20 -11.81
CA MET A 307 -26.82 -3.85 -11.73
C MET A 307 -27.87 -3.15 -12.62
N SER A 308 -27.71 -1.85 -12.86
CA SER A 308 -28.56 -1.10 -13.80
C SER A 308 -28.15 -1.29 -15.28
N GLY A 309 -27.19 -2.15 -15.60
CA GLY A 309 -26.76 -2.45 -16.96
C GLY A 309 -25.80 -1.42 -17.58
N VAL A 310 -25.28 -0.46 -16.78
CA VAL A 310 -24.28 0.51 -17.28
C VAL A 310 -23.01 -0.23 -17.65
N SER A 311 -22.46 0.04 -18.85
CA SER A 311 -21.22 -0.58 -19.32
C SER A 311 -20.08 -0.39 -18.33
N LEU A 312 -19.33 -1.46 -18.04
CA LEU A 312 -18.15 -1.46 -17.15
C LEU A 312 -17.08 -0.45 -17.60
N TYR A 313 -17.00 -0.18 -18.90
CA TYR A 313 -16.12 0.85 -19.44
C TYR A 313 -16.48 2.27 -18.95
N PHE A 314 -17.77 2.61 -18.93
CA PHE A 314 -18.21 3.90 -18.40
C PHE A 314 -18.03 3.97 -16.87
N ILE A 315 -18.32 2.88 -16.16
CA ILE A 315 -18.08 2.78 -14.71
C ILE A 315 -16.58 2.98 -14.42
N GLN A 316 -15.69 2.33 -15.17
CA GLN A 316 -14.24 2.51 -15.07
C GLN A 316 -13.84 3.98 -15.23
N LYS A 317 -14.36 4.67 -16.26
CA LYS A 317 -14.06 6.08 -16.53
C LYS A 317 -14.51 6.99 -15.41
N ILE A 318 -15.74 6.84 -14.94
CA ILE A 318 -16.29 7.63 -13.82
C ILE A 318 -15.47 7.41 -12.55
N LEU A 319 -15.15 6.16 -12.25
CA LEU A 319 -14.34 5.83 -11.07
C LEU A 319 -12.87 6.25 -11.20
N GLY A 320 -12.34 6.34 -12.42
CA GLY A 320 -10.91 6.60 -12.69
C GLY A 320 -10.02 5.42 -12.28
N HIS A 321 -10.42 4.20 -12.62
CA HIS A 321 -9.57 3.02 -12.51
C HIS A 321 -8.56 3.00 -13.67
N GLN A 322 -7.28 2.72 -13.37
CA GLN A 322 -6.22 2.69 -14.38
C GLN A 322 -6.38 1.53 -15.38
N SER A 323 -6.89 0.38 -14.91
CA SER A 323 -7.18 -0.80 -15.73
C SER A 323 -8.66 -1.15 -15.67
N ILE A 324 -9.21 -1.57 -16.80
CA ILE A 324 -10.56 -2.13 -16.89
C ILE A 324 -10.69 -3.43 -16.09
N GLU A 325 -9.63 -4.22 -15.99
CA GLU A 325 -9.58 -5.46 -15.23
C GLU A 325 -10.03 -5.28 -13.77
N THR A 326 -9.63 -4.16 -13.14
CA THR A 326 -10.06 -3.83 -11.78
C THR A 326 -11.58 -3.69 -11.69
N THR A 327 -12.21 -3.07 -12.69
CA THR A 327 -13.66 -2.87 -12.73
C THR A 327 -14.38 -4.16 -13.07
N THR A 328 -13.88 -4.90 -14.07
CA THR A 328 -14.45 -6.17 -14.51
C THR A 328 -14.39 -7.21 -13.39
N LYS A 329 -13.21 -7.41 -12.76
CA LYS A 329 -13.06 -8.36 -11.64
C LYS A 329 -14.03 -8.06 -10.49
N THR A 330 -14.31 -6.77 -10.24
CA THR A 330 -15.10 -6.37 -9.06
C THR A 330 -16.60 -6.31 -9.34
N TYR A 331 -17.06 -6.00 -10.57
CA TYR A 331 -18.47 -5.67 -10.82
C TYR A 331 -19.10 -6.44 -11.98
N ALA A 332 -18.36 -7.25 -12.77
CA ALA A 332 -18.94 -7.94 -13.93
C ALA A 332 -20.06 -8.92 -13.56
N HIS A 333 -19.92 -9.61 -12.43
CA HIS A 333 -20.90 -10.57 -11.92
C HIS A 333 -22.25 -9.92 -11.51
N LEU A 334 -22.26 -8.58 -11.30
CA LEU A 334 -23.46 -7.83 -10.94
C LEU A 334 -24.25 -7.34 -12.16
N GLN A 335 -23.69 -7.44 -13.38
CA GLN A 335 -24.44 -7.04 -14.57
C GLN A 335 -25.56 -8.02 -14.83
N PRO A 336 -26.76 -7.53 -15.22
CA PRO A 336 -27.82 -8.40 -15.73
C PRO A 336 -27.28 -9.19 -16.93
N GLU A 337 -27.67 -10.46 -17.09
CA GLU A 337 -27.19 -11.33 -18.14
C GLU A 337 -27.37 -10.67 -19.53
N PRO A 338 -26.29 -10.14 -20.14
CA PRO A 338 -26.44 -9.36 -21.37
C PRO A 338 -26.57 -10.25 -22.60
N LEU A 339 -26.15 -11.53 -22.50
CA LEU A 339 -26.01 -12.42 -23.66
C LEU A 339 -27.35 -12.71 -24.35
N VAL A 340 -28.38 -13.05 -23.59
CA VAL A 340 -29.70 -13.34 -24.14
C VAL A 340 -30.36 -12.08 -24.73
N HIS A 341 -30.17 -10.95 -24.06
CA HIS A 341 -30.75 -9.67 -24.51
C HIS A 341 -30.00 -9.10 -25.72
N ALA A 342 -28.68 -9.23 -25.74
CA ALA A 342 -27.86 -8.80 -26.87
C ALA A 342 -28.17 -9.60 -28.14
N VAL A 343 -28.33 -10.92 -28.04
CA VAL A 343 -28.69 -11.78 -29.17
C VAL A 343 -30.09 -11.47 -29.68
N LYS A 344 -31.04 -11.15 -28.78
CA LYS A 344 -32.40 -10.75 -29.19
C LYS A 344 -32.47 -9.41 -29.95
N GLN A 345 -31.44 -8.58 -29.85
CA GLN A 345 -31.35 -7.31 -30.60
C GLN A 345 -30.85 -7.49 -32.03
N LEU A 346 -30.38 -8.70 -32.40
CA LEU A 346 -30.04 -9.01 -33.78
C LEU A 346 -31.34 -9.12 -34.57
N GLY A 347 -31.58 -8.15 -35.45
CA GLY A 347 -32.84 -7.99 -36.19
C GLY A 347 -32.99 -8.89 -37.42
N TYR A 348 -32.25 -10.01 -37.52
CA TYR A 348 -32.33 -11.00 -38.59
C TYR A 348 -32.64 -12.39 -38.06
#